data_10ec5c8b37434b09d1adf36a8545980b
#
_entry.id   10ec5c8b37434b09d1adf36a8545980b
#
_cell.length_a   1.000
_cell.length_b   1.000
_cell.length_c   1.000
_cell.angle_alpha   90.00
_cell.angle_beta   90.00
_cell.angle_gamma   90.00
#
_symmetry.space_group_name_H-M   'P 1'
#
loop_
_entity.id
_entity.type
_entity.pdbx_description
1 polymer ?
#
loop_
_entity_poly.entity_id
_entity_poly.type
_entity_poly.pdbx_seq_one_letter_code
_entity_poly.pdbx_strand_id
1 'polypeptide(L)'
;MYKRQLIGFTGSPWTLAAYSIEGKSPLKNEFLSSFLANAEAETHDFLNILTSACFLYLKEQIASGADAVQIFDSWANLLKGEAYDQFSLNYIKKLLSMLKKDPITKNTPIILFARDPSCDLNNFLIPELDCLSLFPSADINEAMTTFNGEMAIQGNLDPKMLLESDAILVDAVKQLSASFQDYPGYIFNLGHGITPDINPEKVAVMLDALRS
;
A
#
# COMPACT_ATOMS: atom_id res chain seq x y z
N MET A 1 20.77 18.88 -10.32
CA MET A 1 20.91 17.41 -10.14
C MET A 1 19.62 16.94 -9.48
N TYR A 2 18.77 16.22 -10.18
CA TYR A 2 17.52 15.70 -9.59
C TYR A 2 17.91 14.58 -8.62
N LYS A 3 17.70 14.80 -7.32
CA LYS A 3 17.87 13.76 -6.31
C LYS A 3 16.67 12.79 -6.43
N ARG A 4 16.95 11.54 -6.76
CA ARG A 4 15.92 10.48 -6.72
C ARG A 4 15.75 10.05 -5.27
N GLN A 5 14.48 9.95 -4.84
CA GLN A 5 14.17 9.40 -3.53
C GLN A 5 14.30 7.87 -3.55
N LEU A 6 14.72 7.33 -2.42
CA LEU A 6 14.73 5.89 -2.16
C LEU A 6 13.55 5.57 -1.23
N ILE A 7 12.63 4.74 -1.72
CA ILE A 7 11.50 4.26 -0.94
C ILE A 7 11.83 2.84 -0.46
N GLY A 8 11.99 2.69 0.87
CA GLY A 8 12.06 1.38 1.51
C GLY A 8 10.68 0.72 1.57
N PHE A 9 10.61 -0.60 1.78
CA PHE A 9 9.32 -1.25 1.87
C PHE A 9 9.32 -2.54 2.68
N THR A 10 8.12 -2.96 3.10
CA THR A 10 7.84 -4.27 3.67
C THR A 10 6.43 -4.73 3.32
N GLY A 11 6.15 -6.02 3.39
CA GLY A 11 4.78 -6.50 3.51
C GLY A 11 4.17 -6.09 4.85
N SER A 12 2.85 -5.94 4.92
CA SER A 12 2.16 -5.82 6.22
C SER A 12 2.34 -7.10 7.06
N PRO A 13 2.19 -7.03 8.38
CA PRO A 13 2.22 -8.24 9.21
C PRO A 13 1.26 -9.33 8.72
N TRP A 14 0.04 -8.95 8.33
CA TRP A 14 -0.93 -9.86 7.75
C TRP A 14 -0.47 -10.47 6.41
N THR A 15 0.03 -9.64 5.49
CA THR A 15 0.53 -10.12 4.20
C THR A 15 1.66 -11.13 4.37
N LEU A 16 2.58 -10.89 5.30
CA LEU A 16 3.67 -11.82 5.61
C LEU A 16 3.16 -13.11 6.25
N ALA A 17 2.17 -13.01 7.16
CA ALA A 17 1.51 -14.18 7.76
C ALA A 17 0.83 -15.03 6.68
N ALA A 18 0.08 -14.40 5.79
CA ALA A 18 -0.61 -15.09 4.71
C ALA A 18 0.35 -15.91 3.82
N TYR A 19 1.48 -15.32 3.39
CA TYR A 19 2.51 -16.04 2.65
C TYR A 19 3.15 -17.17 3.46
N SER A 20 3.43 -16.92 4.74
CA SER A 20 4.11 -17.89 5.60
C SER A 20 3.24 -19.12 5.88
N ILE A 21 1.95 -18.92 6.12
CA ILE A 21 0.99 -20.00 6.41
C ILE A 21 0.71 -20.81 5.16
N GLU A 22 0.51 -20.17 4.00
CA GLU A 22 0.24 -20.85 2.75
C GLU A 22 1.51 -21.48 2.10
N GLY A 23 2.71 -20.99 2.45
CA GLY A 23 3.97 -21.41 1.83
C GLY A 23 4.13 -21.03 0.36
N LYS A 24 3.17 -20.28 -0.18
CA LYS A 24 3.07 -19.79 -1.57
C LYS A 24 2.13 -18.59 -1.63
N SER A 25 1.87 -18.08 -2.83
CA SER A 25 0.83 -17.04 -3.02
C SER A 25 -0.53 -17.53 -2.52
N PRO A 26 -1.22 -16.84 -1.59
CA PRO A 26 -2.45 -17.28 -0.93
C PRO A 26 -3.71 -17.12 -1.79
N LEU A 27 -3.61 -17.29 -3.11
CA LEU A 27 -4.74 -17.18 -4.04
C LEU A 27 -5.90 -18.14 -3.72
N LYS A 28 -5.58 -19.32 -3.17
CA LYS A 28 -6.60 -20.33 -2.78
C LYS A 28 -6.92 -20.31 -1.29
N ASN A 29 -6.08 -19.69 -0.46
CA ASN A 29 -6.20 -19.50 0.99
C ASN A 29 -6.70 -20.73 1.80
N GLU A 30 -6.33 -21.92 1.36
CA GLU A 30 -6.82 -23.19 1.93
C GLU A 30 -6.37 -23.39 3.39
N PHE A 31 -5.06 -23.21 3.65
CA PHE A 31 -4.49 -23.34 4.99
C PHE A 31 -4.78 -22.12 5.85
N LEU A 32 -4.75 -20.92 5.26
CA LEU A 32 -4.98 -19.67 5.96
C LEU A 32 -6.36 -19.63 6.60
N SER A 33 -7.42 -20.01 5.88
CA SER A 33 -8.79 -20.05 6.42
C SER A 33 -8.92 -21.02 7.58
N SER A 34 -8.31 -22.21 7.47
CA SER A 34 -8.30 -23.21 8.55
C SER A 34 -7.50 -22.72 9.75
N PHE A 35 -6.37 -22.07 9.53
CA PHE A 35 -5.52 -21.55 10.60
C PHE A 35 -6.25 -20.46 11.40
N LEU A 36 -6.87 -19.50 10.74
CA LEU A 36 -7.67 -18.45 11.37
C LEU A 36 -8.83 -19.02 12.21
N ALA A 37 -9.50 -20.05 11.71
CA ALA A 37 -10.65 -20.63 12.40
C ALA A 37 -10.29 -21.46 13.64
N ASN A 38 -9.09 -22.04 13.71
CA ASN A 38 -8.73 -23.02 14.73
C ASN A 38 -7.58 -22.58 15.66
N ALA A 39 -6.89 -21.49 15.34
CA ALA A 39 -5.67 -21.05 16.04
C ALA A 39 -5.63 -19.51 16.18
N GLU A 40 -6.70 -18.92 16.71
CA GLU A 40 -6.82 -17.45 16.80
C GLU A 40 -5.73 -16.84 17.68
N ALA A 41 -5.47 -17.41 18.85
CA ALA A 41 -4.45 -16.92 19.78
C ALA A 41 -3.04 -17.00 19.16
N GLU A 42 -2.71 -18.13 18.53
CA GLU A 42 -1.44 -18.33 17.84
C GLU A 42 -1.30 -17.41 16.64
N THR A 43 -2.41 -17.09 15.96
CA THR A 43 -2.43 -16.09 14.88
C THR A 43 -2.04 -14.71 15.42
N HIS A 44 -2.61 -14.29 16.53
CA HIS A 44 -2.26 -13.02 17.17
C HIS A 44 -0.81 -12.97 17.64
N ASP A 45 -0.29 -14.06 18.22
CA ASP A 45 1.12 -14.15 18.63
C ASP A 45 2.04 -14.05 17.40
N PHE A 46 1.72 -14.75 16.32
CA PHE A 46 2.49 -14.71 15.07
C PHE A 46 2.48 -13.31 14.45
N LEU A 47 1.32 -12.66 14.37
CA LEU A 47 1.20 -11.29 13.87
C LEU A 47 1.98 -10.28 14.73
N ASN A 48 2.05 -10.48 16.05
CA ASN A 48 2.89 -9.65 16.92
C ASN A 48 4.39 -9.81 16.62
N ILE A 49 4.85 -11.04 16.39
CA ILE A 49 6.23 -11.33 15.99
C ILE A 49 6.54 -10.65 14.65
N LEU A 50 5.66 -10.82 13.64
CA LEU A 50 5.83 -10.21 12.33
C LEU A 50 5.79 -8.68 12.39
N THR A 51 4.95 -8.08 13.24
CA THR A 51 4.93 -6.63 13.45
C THR A 51 6.28 -6.13 13.96
N SER A 52 6.87 -6.83 14.90
CA SER A 52 8.19 -6.50 15.44
C SER A 52 9.29 -6.66 14.38
N ALA A 53 9.22 -7.72 13.57
CA ALA A 53 10.14 -7.94 12.46
C ALA A 53 10.02 -6.85 11.38
N CYS A 54 8.79 -6.47 10.99
CA CYS A 54 8.55 -5.37 10.05
C CYS A 54 9.14 -4.05 10.57
N PHE A 55 8.93 -3.76 11.85
CA PHE A 55 9.48 -2.55 12.47
C PHE A 55 11.02 -2.52 12.39
N LEU A 56 11.68 -3.59 12.80
CA LEU A 56 13.15 -3.67 12.76
C LEU A 56 13.66 -3.55 11.32
N TYR A 57 13.02 -4.22 10.38
CA TYR A 57 13.41 -4.19 8.97
C TYR A 57 13.25 -2.80 8.34
N LEU A 58 12.14 -2.11 8.59
CA LEU A 58 11.93 -0.74 8.13
C LEU A 58 12.91 0.24 8.80
N LYS A 59 13.16 0.07 10.09
CA LYS A 59 14.13 0.90 10.83
C LYS A 59 15.53 0.83 10.22
N GLU A 60 16.00 -0.37 9.86
CA GLU A 60 17.31 -0.54 9.22
C GLU A 60 17.34 0.07 7.81
N GLN A 61 16.26 -0.03 7.03
CA GLN A 61 16.15 0.64 5.73
C GLN A 61 16.24 2.17 5.87
N ILE A 62 15.52 2.73 6.84
CA ILE A 62 15.56 4.18 7.13
C ILE A 62 16.95 4.60 7.61
N ALA A 63 17.54 3.86 8.52
CA ALA A 63 18.91 4.14 9.00
C ALA A 63 19.94 4.04 7.87
N SER A 64 19.69 3.23 6.85
CA SER A 64 20.51 3.07 5.65
C SER A 64 20.26 4.13 4.58
N GLY A 65 19.32 5.05 4.80
CA GLY A 65 19.07 6.21 3.94
C GLY A 65 17.81 6.16 3.07
N ALA A 66 16.83 5.35 3.42
CA ALA A 66 15.51 5.44 2.78
C ALA A 66 14.85 6.80 3.12
N ASP A 67 14.37 7.51 2.10
CA ASP A 67 13.72 8.82 2.24
C ASP A 67 12.24 8.68 2.69
N ALA A 68 11.60 7.55 2.37
CA ALA A 68 10.24 7.18 2.78
C ALA A 68 10.15 5.65 2.88
N VAL A 69 9.07 5.13 3.47
CA VAL A 69 8.81 3.68 3.50
C VAL A 69 7.38 3.38 3.10
N GLN A 70 7.17 2.24 2.43
CA GLN A 70 5.85 1.75 2.04
C GLN A 70 5.55 0.39 2.66
N ILE A 71 4.38 0.28 3.29
CA ILE A 71 3.85 -0.98 3.83
C ILE A 71 2.84 -1.53 2.83
N PHE A 72 3.03 -2.77 2.38
CA PHE A 72 2.15 -3.41 1.41
C PHE A 72 1.22 -4.42 2.09
N ASP A 73 -0.05 -4.07 2.25
CA ASP A 73 -1.10 -5.01 2.65
C ASP A 73 -1.77 -5.63 1.43
N SER A 74 -0.97 -6.40 0.68
CA SER A 74 -1.33 -6.97 -0.61
C SER A 74 -2.42 -8.03 -0.55
N TRP A 75 -2.69 -8.60 0.63
CA TRP A 75 -3.69 -9.63 0.88
C TRP A 75 -4.81 -9.18 1.82
N ALA A 76 -5.00 -7.87 1.96
CA ALA A 76 -6.10 -7.26 2.73
C ALA A 76 -7.47 -7.83 2.32
N ASN A 77 -7.67 -8.03 1.03
CA ASN A 77 -8.92 -8.55 0.45
C ASN A 77 -9.30 -9.98 0.85
N LEU A 78 -8.39 -10.75 1.46
CA LEU A 78 -8.70 -12.08 2.00
C LEU A 78 -9.48 -12.01 3.32
N LEU A 79 -9.39 -10.89 4.03
CA LEU A 79 -10.11 -10.65 5.27
C LEU A 79 -11.41 -9.88 4.99
N LYS A 80 -12.52 -10.29 5.61
CA LYS A 80 -13.82 -9.65 5.42
C LYS A 80 -14.37 -9.11 6.73
N GLY A 81 -14.99 -7.93 6.65
CA GLY A 81 -15.61 -7.28 7.81
C GLY A 81 -14.63 -7.10 8.97
N GLU A 82 -15.07 -7.43 10.18
CA GLU A 82 -14.29 -7.30 11.42
C GLU A 82 -12.95 -8.05 11.41
N ALA A 83 -12.82 -9.11 10.62
CA ALA A 83 -11.56 -9.84 10.50
C ALA A 83 -10.43 -8.97 9.91
N TYR A 84 -10.75 -8.00 9.05
CA TYR A 84 -9.76 -7.08 8.53
C TYR A 84 -9.20 -6.20 9.65
N ASP A 85 -10.06 -5.63 10.49
CA ASP A 85 -9.61 -4.85 11.64
C ASP A 85 -8.80 -5.70 12.60
N GLN A 86 -9.28 -6.91 12.90
CA GLN A 86 -8.70 -7.81 13.89
C GLN A 86 -7.32 -8.33 13.49
N PHE A 87 -7.14 -8.79 12.25
CA PHE A 87 -5.92 -9.50 11.82
C PHE A 87 -4.98 -8.66 10.94
N SER A 88 -5.42 -7.53 10.38
CA SER A 88 -4.54 -6.65 9.59
C SER A 88 -4.44 -5.24 10.16
N LEU A 89 -5.52 -4.46 10.17
CA LEU A 89 -5.47 -3.03 10.43
C LEU A 89 -4.92 -2.69 11.83
N ASN A 90 -5.29 -3.47 12.86
CA ASN A 90 -4.77 -3.27 14.23
C ASN A 90 -3.25 -3.46 14.31
N TYR A 91 -2.69 -4.39 13.55
CA TYR A 91 -1.24 -4.63 13.48
C TYR A 91 -0.52 -3.57 12.64
N ILE A 92 -1.17 -3.06 11.59
CA ILE A 92 -0.67 -1.91 10.84
C ILE A 92 -0.62 -0.68 11.76
N LYS A 93 -1.69 -0.36 12.49
CA LYS A 93 -1.71 0.73 13.48
C LYS A 93 -0.62 0.59 14.54
N LYS A 94 -0.39 -0.64 15.03
CA LYS A 94 0.70 -0.93 15.96
C LYS A 94 2.07 -0.65 15.35
N LEU A 95 2.31 -1.10 14.12
CA LEU A 95 3.56 -0.87 13.39
C LEU A 95 3.80 0.63 13.15
N LEU A 96 2.78 1.37 12.71
CA LEU A 96 2.83 2.82 12.52
C LEU A 96 3.21 3.53 13.82
N SER A 97 2.55 3.18 14.93
CA SER A 97 2.85 3.75 16.25
C SER A 97 4.28 3.45 16.71
N MET A 98 4.81 2.26 16.43
CA MET A 98 6.22 1.92 16.73
C MET A 98 7.17 2.80 15.92
N LEU A 99 6.92 2.97 14.62
CA LEU A 99 7.74 3.80 13.73
C LEU A 99 7.72 5.27 14.14
N LYS A 100 6.57 5.84 14.48
CA LYS A 100 6.46 7.27 14.87
C LYS A 100 6.97 7.56 16.28
N LYS A 101 7.15 6.55 17.13
CA LYS A 101 7.74 6.70 18.48
C LYS A 101 9.27 6.53 18.49
N ASP A 102 9.85 5.85 17.54
CA ASP A 102 11.29 5.60 17.49
C ASP A 102 12.06 6.83 17.01
N PRO A 103 13.13 7.25 17.68
CA PRO A 103 13.90 8.46 17.34
C PRO A 103 14.48 8.46 15.92
N ILE A 104 14.79 7.29 15.36
CA ILE A 104 15.39 7.16 14.02
C ILE A 104 14.32 7.28 12.95
N THR A 105 13.13 6.69 13.17
CA THR A 105 12.13 6.53 12.12
C THR A 105 10.99 7.55 12.16
N LYS A 106 10.79 8.24 13.28
CA LYS A 106 9.62 9.10 13.55
C LYS A 106 9.33 10.19 12.52
N ASN A 107 10.35 10.68 11.83
CA ASN A 107 10.24 11.77 10.85
C ASN A 107 10.15 11.25 9.40
N THR A 108 10.25 9.94 9.19
CA THR A 108 10.20 9.35 7.85
C THR A 108 8.73 9.21 7.42
N PRO A 109 8.37 9.68 6.20
CA PRO A 109 7.04 9.49 5.66
C PRO A 109 6.70 8.01 5.46
N ILE A 110 5.46 7.63 5.79
CA ILE A 110 4.97 6.27 5.70
C ILE A 110 3.80 6.21 4.73
N ILE A 111 3.93 5.35 3.73
CA ILE A 111 2.90 5.06 2.74
C ILE A 111 2.30 3.69 3.08
N LEU A 112 0.98 3.57 3.09
CA LEU A 112 0.28 2.30 3.22
C LEU A 112 -0.43 1.98 1.90
N PHE A 113 -0.21 0.79 1.35
CA PHE A 113 -1.04 0.21 0.31
C PHE A 113 -1.89 -0.90 0.91
N ALA A 114 -3.22 -0.82 0.77
CA ALA A 114 -4.14 -1.88 1.15
C ALA A 114 -4.97 -2.30 -0.07
N ARG A 115 -4.86 -3.57 -0.47
CA ARG A 115 -5.52 -4.07 -1.65
C ARG A 115 -6.97 -4.43 -1.36
N ASP A 116 -7.92 -3.63 -1.87
CA ASP A 116 -9.36 -3.88 -1.75
C ASP A 116 -9.77 -4.31 -0.33
N PRO A 117 -9.43 -3.50 0.69
CA PRO A 117 -9.69 -3.82 2.08
C PRO A 117 -11.20 -3.79 2.34
N SER A 118 -11.68 -4.68 3.21
CA SER A 118 -13.09 -4.73 3.59
C SER A 118 -13.40 -3.76 4.74
N CYS A 119 -13.08 -2.47 4.53
CA CYS A 119 -13.35 -1.42 5.51
C CYS A 119 -13.58 -0.07 4.81
N ASP A 120 -14.13 0.88 5.54
CA ASP A 120 -14.33 2.26 5.12
C ASP A 120 -13.00 3.02 5.05
N LEU A 121 -12.89 3.99 4.12
CA LEU A 121 -11.70 4.85 4.00
C LEU A 121 -11.40 5.64 5.27
N ASN A 122 -12.42 5.98 6.07
CA ASN A 122 -12.24 6.63 7.36
C ASN A 122 -11.37 5.82 8.34
N ASN A 123 -11.29 4.49 8.18
CA ASN A 123 -10.44 3.63 9.02
C ASN A 123 -8.95 3.89 8.80
N PHE A 124 -8.59 4.54 7.68
CA PHE A 124 -7.23 4.96 7.35
C PHE A 124 -6.88 6.39 7.78
N LEU A 125 -7.82 7.14 8.37
CA LEU A 125 -7.51 8.41 9.04
C LEU A 125 -6.72 8.14 10.34
N ILE A 126 -5.50 7.65 10.17
CA ILE A 126 -4.57 7.29 11.23
C ILE A 126 -3.54 8.39 11.36
N PRO A 127 -3.40 9.06 12.52
CA PRO A 127 -2.48 10.19 12.68
C PRO A 127 -1.02 9.91 12.33
N GLU A 128 -0.61 8.65 12.42
CA GLU A 128 0.73 8.19 12.12
C GLU A 128 0.95 7.83 10.64
N LEU A 129 -0.09 7.86 9.80
CA LEU A 129 -0.03 7.55 8.38
C LEU A 129 0.06 8.83 7.55
N ASP A 130 1.06 8.93 6.69
CA ASP A 130 1.29 10.13 5.87
C ASP A 130 0.65 10.03 4.48
N CYS A 131 0.47 8.81 3.95
CA CYS A 131 -0.06 8.59 2.60
C CYS A 131 -0.80 7.25 2.48
N LEU A 132 -1.98 7.26 1.86
CA LEU A 132 -2.66 6.04 1.44
C LEU A 132 -2.46 5.82 -0.07
N SER A 133 -1.94 4.65 -0.44
CA SER A 133 -1.85 4.20 -1.83
C SER A 133 -3.10 3.43 -2.20
N LEU A 134 -3.86 3.98 -3.14
CA LEU A 134 -5.14 3.44 -3.59
C LEU A 134 -4.96 2.28 -4.57
N PHE A 135 -5.80 1.27 -4.47
CA PHE A 135 -5.91 0.19 -5.45
C PHE A 135 -6.75 0.64 -6.68
N PRO A 136 -6.68 -0.05 -7.85
CA PRO A 136 -7.20 0.47 -9.12
C PRO A 136 -8.70 0.82 -9.11
N SER A 137 -9.52 0.04 -8.40
CA SER A 137 -10.98 0.27 -8.34
C SER A 137 -11.44 1.14 -7.17
N ALA A 138 -10.50 1.74 -6.40
CA ALA A 138 -10.87 2.69 -5.36
C ALA A 138 -11.44 3.97 -5.95
N ASP A 139 -12.48 4.52 -5.32
CA ASP A 139 -13.09 5.78 -5.74
C ASP A 139 -12.19 6.96 -5.29
N ILE A 140 -11.68 7.68 -6.29
CA ILE A 140 -10.81 8.84 -6.09
C ILE A 140 -11.55 9.98 -5.39
N ASN A 141 -12.81 10.23 -5.78
CA ASN A 141 -13.58 11.35 -5.23
C ASN A 141 -13.93 11.09 -3.76
N GLU A 142 -14.25 9.83 -3.42
CA GLU A 142 -14.45 9.41 -2.04
C GLU A 142 -13.17 9.61 -1.23
N ALA A 143 -12.01 9.17 -1.75
CA ALA A 143 -10.72 9.34 -1.08
C ALA A 143 -10.35 10.81 -0.86
N MET A 144 -10.49 11.66 -1.89
CA MET A 144 -10.22 13.10 -1.78
C MET A 144 -11.14 13.77 -0.76
N THR A 145 -12.42 13.39 -0.72
CA THR A 145 -13.39 13.92 0.22
C THR A 145 -13.09 13.48 1.65
N THR A 146 -12.80 12.19 1.84
CA THR A 146 -12.51 11.61 3.15
C THR A 146 -11.25 12.19 3.76
N PHE A 147 -10.18 12.31 2.99
CA PHE A 147 -8.89 12.79 3.51
C PHE A 147 -8.75 14.31 3.48
N ASN A 148 -9.56 15.01 2.69
CA ASN A 148 -9.70 16.46 2.68
C ASN A 148 -8.35 17.24 2.68
N GLY A 149 -7.33 16.69 2.03
CA GLY A 149 -5.98 17.27 1.96
C GLY A 149 -5.12 17.10 3.22
N GLU A 150 -5.61 16.42 4.25
CA GLU A 150 -4.84 16.15 5.49
C GLU A 150 -3.89 14.96 5.34
N MET A 151 -4.13 14.06 4.38
CA MET A 151 -3.30 12.91 4.06
C MET A 151 -2.98 12.89 2.56
N ALA A 152 -1.76 12.55 2.19
CA ALA A 152 -1.39 12.35 0.79
C ALA A 152 -2.10 11.12 0.20
N ILE A 153 -2.37 11.16 -1.11
CA ILE A 153 -2.94 10.05 -1.87
C ILE A 153 -1.93 9.61 -2.94
N GLN A 154 -1.66 8.32 -3.02
CA GLN A 154 -0.86 7.71 -4.07
C GLN A 154 -1.72 6.81 -4.96
N GLY A 155 -1.46 6.82 -6.27
CA GLY A 155 -2.11 5.90 -7.22
C GLY A 155 -3.02 6.65 -8.17
N ASN A 156 -4.02 6.04 -8.84
CA ASN A 156 -4.33 4.60 -8.80
C ASN A 156 -4.58 4.09 -10.24
N LEU A 157 -3.68 4.47 -11.17
CA LEU A 157 -3.84 4.03 -12.56
C LEU A 157 -3.92 2.49 -12.62
N ASP A 158 -4.95 1.96 -13.29
CA ASP A 158 -5.04 0.51 -13.50
C ASP A 158 -3.85 0.05 -14.36
N PRO A 159 -3.02 -0.90 -13.87
CA PRO A 159 -1.91 -1.44 -14.65
C PRO A 159 -2.32 -2.00 -16.01
N LYS A 160 -3.57 -2.42 -16.18
CA LYS A 160 -4.11 -2.87 -17.48
C LYS A 160 -4.07 -1.80 -18.55
N MET A 161 -4.06 -0.52 -18.18
CA MET A 161 -3.89 0.57 -19.13
C MET A 161 -2.56 0.49 -19.89
N LEU A 162 -1.54 -0.14 -19.30
CA LEU A 162 -0.26 -0.39 -19.97
C LEU A 162 -0.34 -1.47 -21.07
N LEU A 163 -1.45 -2.20 -21.18
CA LEU A 163 -1.71 -3.15 -22.27
C LEU A 163 -2.46 -2.50 -23.44
N GLU A 164 -3.04 -1.31 -23.22
CA GLU A 164 -3.80 -0.58 -24.24
C GLU A 164 -2.89 0.14 -25.26
N SER A 165 -3.50 0.75 -26.27
CA SER A 165 -2.77 1.60 -27.22
C SER A 165 -2.16 2.82 -26.50
N ASP A 166 -1.09 3.39 -27.09
CA ASP A 166 -0.42 4.56 -26.50
C ASP A 166 -1.38 5.75 -26.33
N ALA A 167 -2.29 5.94 -27.27
CA ALA A 167 -3.28 7.01 -27.18
C ALA A 167 -4.23 6.86 -26.00
N ILE A 168 -4.71 5.64 -25.74
CA ILE A 168 -5.59 5.33 -24.59
C ILE A 168 -4.81 5.49 -23.29
N LEU A 169 -3.58 4.99 -23.23
CA LEU A 169 -2.73 5.12 -22.05
C LEU A 169 -2.44 6.58 -21.71
N VAL A 170 -2.06 7.40 -22.70
CA VAL A 170 -1.78 8.83 -22.52
C VAL A 170 -3.02 9.56 -22.02
N ASP A 171 -4.19 9.28 -22.59
CA ASP A 171 -5.45 9.89 -22.15
C ASP A 171 -5.78 9.52 -20.70
N ALA A 172 -5.69 8.24 -20.35
CA ALA A 172 -5.92 7.76 -18.98
C ALA A 172 -4.96 8.43 -17.96
N VAL A 173 -3.68 8.57 -18.29
CA VAL A 173 -2.69 9.25 -17.45
C VAL A 173 -3.06 10.72 -17.25
N LYS A 174 -3.43 11.43 -18.31
CA LYS A 174 -3.81 12.85 -18.24
C LYS A 174 -5.10 13.05 -17.45
N GLN A 175 -6.11 12.20 -17.66
CA GLN A 175 -7.36 12.26 -16.92
C GLN A 175 -7.12 12.05 -15.42
N LEU A 176 -6.35 11.03 -15.04
CA LEU A 176 -6.01 10.75 -13.65
C LEU A 176 -5.25 11.92 -13.02
N SER A 177 -4.24 12.45 -13.70
CA SER A 177 -3.47 13.61 -13.21
C SER A 177 -4.34 14.85 -13.03
N ALA A 178 -5.25 15.11 -13.97
CA ALA A 178 -6.17 16.23 -13.90
C ALA A 178 -7.16 16.09 -12.72
N SER A 179 -7.59 14.87 -12.38
CA SER A 179 -8.49 14.62 -11.25
C SER A 179 -7.90 15.05 -9.91
N PHE A 180 -6.57 15.05 -9.77
CA PHE A 180 -5.87 15.43 -8.56
C PHE A 180 -5.19 16.81 -8.62
N GLN A 181 -5.47 17.62 -9.66
CA GLN A 181 -4.77 18.89 -9.88
C GLN A 181 -4.81 19.82 -8.67
N ASP A 182 -5.94 19.87 -7.99
CA ASP A 182 -6.16 20.74 -6.82
C ASP A 182 -6.01 20.00 -5.48
N TYR A 183 -5.61 18.71 -5.50
CA TYR A 183 -5.44 17.95 -4.28
C TYR A 183 -3.99 18.04 -3.78
N PRO A 184 -3.73 18.57 -2.58
CA PRO A 184 -2.39 18.66 -2.05
C PRO A 184 -1.84 17.27 -1.70
N GLY A 185 -0.59 16.99 -2.08
CA GLY A 185 0.08 15.73 -1.70
C GLY A 185 -0.27 14.54 -2.58
N TYR A 186 -0.66 14.75 -3.85
CA TYR A 186 -0.85 13.64 -4.79
C TYR A 186 0.47 13.07 -5.30
N ILE A 187 0.58 11.73 -5.29
CA ILE A 187 1.70 10.96 -5.84
C ILE A 187 1.15 10.05 -6.94
N PHE A 188 1.48 10.36 -8.20
CA PHE A 188 1.09 9.48 -9.31
C PHE A 188 1.76 8.11 -9.17
N ASN A 189 0.94 7.06 -9.27
CA ASN A 189 1.41 5.67 -9.30
C ASN A 189 0.35 4.77 -9.96
N LEU A 190 0.76 3.54 -10.27
CA LEU A 190 -0.19 2.47 -10.58
C LEU A 190 -0.91 2.03 -9.29
N GLY A 191 -2.14 1.60 -9.42
CA GLY A 191 -2.93 1.06 -8.31
C GLY A 191 -2.57 -0.39 -7.94
N HIS A 192 -1.66 -1.04 -8.68
CA HIS A 192 -1.13 -2.37 -8.41
C HIS A 192 0.19 -2.58 -9.17
N GLY A 193 0.90 -3.66 -8.84
CA GLY A 193 2.14 -4.04 -9.54
C GLY A 193 1.93 -4.35 -11.01
N ILE A 194 2.97 -4.12 -11.82
CA ILE A 194 3.04 -4.44 -13.25
C ILE A 194 3.08 -5.95 -13.42
N THR A 195 2.33 -6.48 -14.40
CA THR A 195 2.34 -7.91 -14.76
C THR A 195 3.42 -8.21 -15.82
N PRO A 196 3.90 -9.47 -15.91
CA PRO A 196 5.01 -9.84 -16.80
C PRO A 196 4.71 -9.68 -18.31
N ASP A 197 3.45 -9.59 -18.70
CA ASP A 197 2.97 -9.40 -20.07
C ASP A 197 3.03 -7.95 -20.54
N ILE A 198 3.31 -6.99 -19.64
CA ILE A 198 3.41 -5.58 -20.00
C ILE A 198 4.78 -5.28 -20.60
N ASN A 199 4.77 -4.68 -21.81
CA ASN A 199 5.99 -4.20 -22.45
C ASN A 199 6.59 -3.02 -21.63
N PRO A 200 7.88 -3.09 -21.23
CA PRO A 200 8.56 -2.01 -20.50
C PRO A 200 8.51 -0.64 -21.19
N GLU A 201 8.43 -0.59 -22.52
CA GLU A 201 8.31 0.68 -23.28
C GLU A 201 7.03 1.45 -22.92
N LYS A 202 5.97 0.77 -22.52
CA LYS A 202 4.72 1.41 -22.05
C LYS A 202 4.93 2.25 -20.80
N VAL A 203 5.87 1.87 -19.95
CA VAL A 203 6.25 2.68 -18.78
C VAL A 203 6.88 4.01 -19.23
N ALA A 204 7.69 4.00 -20.28
CA ALA A 204 8.25 5.24 -20.85
C ALA A 204 7.13 6.15 -21.39
N VAL A 205 6.18 5.60 -22.17
CA VAL A 205 5.01 6.34 -22.68
C VAL A 205 4.21 6.98 -21.53
N MET A 206 3.95 6.21 -20.46
CA MET A 206 3.25 6.69 -19.27
C MET A 206 4.00 7.86 -18.62
N LEU A 207 5.31 7.73 -18.43
CA LEU A 207 6.14 8.77 -17.80
C LEU A 207 6.26 10.03 -18.66
N ASP A 208 6.30 9.90 -19.97
CA ASP A 208 6.34 11.04 -20.90
C ASP A 208 5.00 11.78 -20.90
N ALA A 209 3.88 11.05 -20.81
CA ALA A 209 2.56 11.65 -20.68
C ALA A 209 2.38 12.48 -19.40
N LEU A 210 3.04 12.06 -18.29
CA LEU A 210 3.03 12.79 -17.02
C LEU A 210 3.85 14.09 -17.05
N ARG A 211 4.80 14.21 -17.97
CA ARG A 211 5.72 15.35 -18.08
C ARG A 211 5.28 16.37 -19.11
N SER A 212 4.29 16.00 -19.95
CA SER A 212 3.77 16.84 -21.04
C SER A 212 2.63 17.73 -20.54
#